data_38640adb52c10b1063a232e5c1c3e9d6
#
_entry.id   38640adb52c10b1063a232e5c1c3e9d6
#
_cell.length_a   1.000
_cell.length_b   1.000
_cell.length_c   1.000
_cell.angle_alpha   90.00
_cell.angle_beta   90.00
_cell.angle_gamma   90.00
#
_symmetry.space_group_name_H-M   'P 1'
#
loop_
_entity.id
_entity.type
_entity.pdbx_description
1 polymer ?
#
loop_
_entity_poly.entity_id
_entity_poly.type
_entity_poly.pdbx_seq_one_letter_code
_entity_poly.pdbx_strand_id
1 'polypeptide(L)'
;MRDRSALTLLVAQVLVISLMLSLFGRLFYLQIADGPRYQEAALDIQSRDIVTPALRGLIVDHEGNALATNKAGLMVTADRSVLDKLEDKGASVLTRVAEVLKLEYGDIYTRTRLCGELAIGERNGCWNGNRYQPIPITKDANENQVFTILEKSDLFPGIDAKPVSIRSYPSLAGQKATHVLGYLGPITEKNLNNEEGKRYYRNELIGKAGIELLYDEQLRGVPGIRTVIVDRKEIVRQESLNRAPVPGNHLILNLNAKL
;
A
#
# COMPACT_ATOMS: atom_id res chain seq x y z
N MET A 1 -58.22 45.72 -21.29
CA MET A 1 -57.57 44.91 -20.25
C MET A 1 -57.11 43.53 -20.74
N ARG A 2 -57.66 43.02 -21.82
CA ARG A 2 -57.37 41.65 -22.37
C ARG A 2 -55.98 41.55 -23.03
N ASP A 3 -55.40 42.59 -23.59
CA ASP A 3 -54.12 42.57 -24.30
C ASP A 3 -52.89 42.50 -23.35
N ARG A 4 -53.03 43.10 -22.16
CA ARG A 4 -51.90 43.06 -21.18
C ARG A 4 -51.64 41.67 -20.58
N SER A 5 -52.71 40.91 -20.38
CA SER A 5 -52.57 39.50 -19.86
C SER A 5 -51.98 38.55 -20.91
N ALA A 6 -52.33 38.75 -22.19
CA ALA A 6 -51.73 37.96 -23.28
C ALA A 6 -50.24 38.28 -23.47
N LEU A 7 -49.86 39.55 -23.36
CA LEU A 7 -48.42 39.93 -23.44
C LEU A 7 -47.62 39.40 -22.29
N THR A 8 -48.13 39.44 -21.05
CA THR A 8 -47.46 38.86 -19.87
C THR A 8 -47.29 37.35 -19.98
N LEU A 9 -48.29 36.62 -20.49
CA LEU A 9 -48.18 35.19 -20.74
C LEU A 9 -47.12 34.87 -21.80
N LEU A 10 -47.08 35.65 -22.87
CA LEU A 10 -46.10 35.45 -23.96
C LEU A 10 -44.66 35.71 -23.46
N VAL A 11 -44.46 36.77 -22.66
CA VAL A 11 -43.17 37.06 -22.03
C VAL A 11 -42.75 35.93 -21.08
N ALA A 12 -43.69 35.42 -20.28
CA ALA A 12 -43.42 34.31 -19.37
C ALA A 12 -43.04 33.02 -20.14
N GLN A 13 -43.73 32.72 -21.23
CA GLN A 13 -43.38 31.57 -22.10
C GLN A 13 -41.99 31.71 -22.71
N VAL A 14 -41.65 32.86 -23.26
CA VAL A 14 -40.31 33.12 -23.83
C VAL A 14 -39.22 32.96 -22.77
N LEU A 15 -39.44 33.46 -21.55
CA LEU A 15 -38.52 33.30 -20.43
C LEU A 15 -38.32 31.82 -20.07
N VAL A 16 -39.39 31.05 -19.96
CA VAL A 16 -39.33 29.62 -19.65
C VAL A 16 -38.59 28.83 -20.75
N ILE A 17 -38.90 29.11 -22.01
CA ILE A 17 -38.23 28.47 -23.16
C ILE A 17 -36.74 28.82 -23.19
N SER A 18 -36.39 30.09 -22.96
CA SER A 18 -34.98 30.52 -22.90
C SER A 18 -34.22 29.84 -21.77
N LEU A 19 -34.83 29.73 -20.60
CA LEU A 19 -34.25 29.04 -19.45
C LEU A 19 -34.06 27.55 -19.73
N MET A 20 -35.04 26.88 -20.34
CA MET A 20 -34.97 25.52 -20.78
C MET A 20 -33.84 25.28 -21.79
N LEU A 21 -33.76 26.13 -22.82
CA LEU A 21 -32.69 26.05 -23.81
C LEU A 21 -31.28 26.21 -23.18
N SER A 22 -31.17 27.16 -22.24
CA SER A 22 -29.91 27.34 -21.49
C SER A 22 -29.54 26.11 -20.67
N LEU A 23 -30.49 25.48 -19.98
CA LEU A 23 -30.28 24.24 -19.22
C LEU A 23 -29.90 23.06 -20.13
N PHE A 24 -30.61 22.91 -21.24
CA PHE A 24 -30.28 21.87 -22.24
C PHE A 24 -28.89 22.08 -22.85
N GLY A 25 -28.54 23.32 -23.19
CA GLY A 25 -27.22 23.66 -23.69
C GLY A 25 -26.10 23.35 -22.66
N ARG A 26 -26.37 23.68 -21.38
CA ARG A 26 -25.44 23.37 -20.29
C ARG A 26 -25.31 21.87 -20.05
N LEU A 27 -26.42 21.15 -20.08
CA LEU A 27 -26.42 19.69 -19.92
C LEU A 27 -25.67 19.03 -21.05
N PHE A 28 -25.92 19.42 -22.30
CA PHE A 28 -25.19 18.92 -23.48
C PHE A 28 -23.69 19.19 -23.37
N TYR A 29 -23.29 20.38 -22.98
CA TYR A 29 -21.89 20.74 -22.78
C TYR A 29 -21.22 19.84 -21.72
N LEU A 30 -21.86 19.67 -20.55
CA LEU A 30 -21.31 18.85 -19.45
C LEU A 30 -21.26 17.36 -19.79
N GLN A 31 -22.21 16.84 -20.57
CA GLN A 31 -22.24 15.40 -20.87
C GLN A 31 -21.38 15.03 -22.09
N ILE A 32 -21.30 15.89 -23.09
CA ILE A 32 -20.62 15.59 -24.35
C ILE A 32 -19.25 16.24 -24.45
N ALA A 33 -19.12 17.52 -24.16
CA ALA A 33 -17.86 18.24 -24.28
C ALA A 33 -16.92 17.93 -23.10
N ASP A 34 -17.43 18.05 -21.87
CA ASP A 34 -16.65 17.82 -20.65
C ASP A 34 -16.83 16.40 -20.07
N GLY A 35 -17.73 15.59 -20.61
CA GLY A 35 -18.03 14.24 -20.14
C GLY A 35 -16.80 13.36 -19.91
N PRO A 36 -15.92 13.22 -20.89
CA PRO A 36 -14.69 12.41 -20.77
C PRO A 36 -13.80 12.87 -19.62
N ARG A 37 -13.65 14.18 -19.43
CA ARG A 37 -12.85 14.76 -18.35
C ARG A 37 -13.42 14.45 -16.97
N TYR A 38 -14.75 14.52 -16.80
CA TYR A 38 -15.39 14.16 -15.54
C TYR A 38 -15.32 12.66 -15.27
N GLN A 39 -15.40 11.84 -16.32
CA GLN A 39 -15.25 10.40 -16.20
C GLN A 39 -13.84 10.00 -15.79
N GLU A 40 -12.81 10.61 -16.37
CA GLU A 40 -11.41 10.42 -16.00
C GLU A 40 -11.16 10.86 -14.55
N ALA A 41 -11.63 12.04 -14.15
CA ALA A 41 -11.53 12.54 -12.78
C ALA A 41 -12.25 11.61 -11.77
N ALA A 42 -13.41 11.05 -12.15
CA ALA A 42 -14.14 10.11 -11.30
C ALA A 42 -13.36 8.77 -11.13
N LEU A 43 -12.73 8.28 -12.19
CA LEU A 43 -11.89 7.07 -12.13
C LEU A 43 -10.62 7.32 -11.28
N ASP A 44 -10.01 8.48 -11.41
CA ASP A 44 -8.82 8.85 -10.62
C ASP A 44 -9.12 8.92 -9.11
N ILE A 45 -10.29 9.45 -8.74
CA ILE A 45 -10.74 9.48 -7.33
C ILE A 45 -11.02 8.07 -6.80
N GLN A 46 -11.50 7.15 -7.63
CA GLN A 46 -11.86 5.78 -7.25
C GLN A 46 -10.69 4.79 -7.34
N SER A 47 -9.64 5.13 -8.07
CA SER A 47 -8.48 4.26 -8.25
C SER A 47 -7.48 4.40 -7.10
N ARG A 48 -6.91 3.27 -6.67
CA ARG A 48 -5.86 3.22 -5.65
C ARG A 48 -4.77 2.26 -6.09
N ASP A 49 -3.55 2.75 -6.11
CA ASP A 49 -2.39 1.93 -6.43
C ASP A 49 -1.92 1.16 -5.20
N ILE A 50 -1.82 -0.15 -5.34
CA ILE A 50 -1.24 -1.07 -4.37
C ILE A 50 0.14 -1.49 -4.88
N VAL A 51 1.16 -1.16 -4.10
CA VAL A 51 2.54 -1.46 -4.43
C VAL A 51 2.93 -2.82 -3.89
N THR A 52 3.45 -3.69 -4.77
CA THR A 52 4.01 -5.00 -4.40
C THR A 52 5.53 -4.92 -4.49
N PRO A 53 6.27 -5.06 -3.39
CA PRO A 53 7.73 -5.00 -3.42
C PRO A 53 8.32 -6.08 -4.35
N ALA A 54 9.39 -5.72 -5.05
CA ALA A 54 10.17 -6.68 -5.83
C ALA A 54 11.08 -7.51 -4.92
N LEU A 55 11.52 -8.68 -5.41
CA LEU A 55 12.57 -9.45 -4.75
C LEU A 55 13.89 -8.68 -4.83
N ARG A 56 14.51 -8.44 -3.67
CA ARG A 56 15.78 -7.74 -3.59
C ARG A 56 16.92 -8.63 -4.09
N GLY A 57 17.86 -8.06 -4.85
CA GLY A 57 19.03 -8.76 -5.34
C GLY A 57 19.89 -9.33 -4.21
N LEU A 58 20.58 -10.43 -4.47
CA LEU A 58 21.51 -11.05 -3.52
C LEU A 58 22.82 -10.25 -3.46
N ILE A 59 23.49 -10.28 -2.32
CA ILE A 59 24.88 -9.84 -2.20
C ILE A 59 25.72 -11.08 -1.89
N VAL A 60 26.69 -11.34 -2.73
CA VAL A 60 27.57 -12.50 -2.62
C VAL A 60 29.04 -12.08 -2.63
N ASP A 61 29.91 -12.91 -2.10
CA ASP A 61 31.35 -12.71 -2.21
C ASP A 61 31.89 -13.16 -3.59
N HIS A 62 33.19 -13.06 -3.79
CA HIS A 62 33.83 -13.45 -5.06
C HIS A 62 33.78 -14.97 -5.34
N GLU A 63 33.55 -15.80 -4.31
CA GLU A 63 33.36 -17.25 -4.43
C GLU A 63 31.88 -17.65 -4.61
N GLY A 64 30.94 -16.69 -4.53
CA GLY A 64 29.51 -16.95 -4.63
C GLY A 64 28.82 -17.24 -3.29
N ASN A 65 29.54 -17.14 -2.15
CA ASN A 65 28.91 -17.33 -0.84
C ASN A 65 27.98 -16.15 -0.53
N ALA A 66 26.77 -16.45 -0.05
CA ALA A 66 25.76 -15.44 0.22
C ALA A 66 26.10 -14.61 1.47
N LEU A 67 26.29 -13.31 1.29
CA LEU A 67 26.47 -12.31 2.35
C LEU A 67 25.15 -11.67 2.77
N ALA A 68 24.26 -11.44 1.81
CA ALA A 68 22.89 -11.05 2.08
C ALA A 68 21.96 -11.80 1.11
N THR A 69 20.96 -12.47 1.67
CA THR A 69 20.02 -13.31 0.93
C THR A 69 18.57 -13.00 1.31
N ASN A 70 17.64 -13.65 0.66
CA ASN A 70 16.24 -13.56 0.94
C ASN A 70 15.74 -14.90 1.47
N LYS A 71 15.28 -14.95 2.72
CA LYS A 71 14.64 -16.14 3.29
C LYS A 71 13.13 -16.05 3.13
N ALA A 72 12.45 -17.16 2.94
CA ALA A 72 11.02 -17.22 3.03
C ALA A 72 10.58 -17.00 4.49
N GLY A 73 9.60 -16.16 4.69
CA GLY A 73 8.93 -15.94 5.96
C GLY A 73 7.44 -16.02 5.77
N LEU A 74 6.69 -16.12 6.85
CA LEU A 74 5.23 -16.12 6.86
C LEU A 74 4.75 -14.79 7.45
N MET A 75 4.11 -13.99 6.62
CA MET A 75 3.59 -12.68 7.01
C MET A 75 2.10 -12.80 7.31
N VAL A 76 1.72 -12.39 8.52
CA VAL A 76 0.30 -12.22 8.88
C VAL A 76 -0.08 -10.77 8.64
N THR A 77 -1.19 -10.57 7.93
CA THR A 77 -1.70 -9.26 7.54
C THR A 77 -3.13 -9.06 8.01
N ALA A 78 -3.50 -7.80 8.27
CA ALA A 78 -4.85 -7.38 8.54
C ALA A 78 -5.42 -6.54 7.39
N ASP A 79 -6.62 -6.87 6.96
CA ASP A 79 -7.40 -6.04 6.02
C ASP A 79 -8.30 -5.09 6.80
N ARG A 80 -7.90 -3.81 6.81
CA ARG A 80 -8.64 -2.77 7.51
C ARG A 80 -10.06 -2.60 6.98
N SER A 81 -10.28 -2.78 5.70
CA SER A 81 -11.59 -2.61 5.07
C SER A 81 -12.61 -3.65 5.54
N VAL A 82 -12.13 -4.82 5.97
CA VAL A 82 -12.95 -5.87 6.58
C VAL A 82 -13.14 -5.61 8.07
N LEU A 83 -12.06 -5.30 8.80
CA LEU A 83 -12.12 -5.05 10.25
C LEU A 83 -13.04 -3.88 10.60
N ASP A 84 -13.00 -2.78 9.84
CA ASP A 84 -13.82 -1.59 10.08
C ASP A 84 -15.34 -1.83 9.93
N LYS A 85 -15.74 -2.93 9.28
CA LYS A 85 -17.16 -3.32 9.11
C LYS A 85 -17.70 -4.14 10.28
N LEU A 86 -16.82 -4.64 11.14
CA LEU A 86 -17.22 -5.38 12.34
C LEU A 86 -17.78 -4.41 13.40
N GLU A 87 -18.72 -4.88 14.23
CA GLU A 87 -19.37 -4.06 15.25
C GLU A 87 -18.37 -3.38 16.21
N ASP A 88 -17.30 -4.10 16.56
CA ASP A 88 -16.23 -3.65 17.45
C ASP A 88 -15.00 -3.10 16.70
N LYS A 89 -15.13 -2.83 15.38
CA LYS A 89 -14.04 -2.41 14.49
C LYS A 89 -12.83 -3.36 14.52
N GLY A 90 -13.10 -4.64 14.75
CA GLY A 90 -12.11 -5.70 14.76
C GLY A 90 -11.32 -5.88 16.05
N ALA A 91 -11.70 -5.20 17.14
CA ALA A 91 -10.98 -5.31 18.41
C ALA A 91 -10.92 -6.75 18.94
N SER A 92 -12.01 -7.50 18.88
CA SER A 92 -12.05 -8.91 19.27
C SER A 92 -11.19 -9.81 18.41
N VAL A 93 -11.15 -9.52 17.10
CA VAL A 93 -10.28 -10.24 16.14
C VAL A 93 -8.81 -9.97 16.44
N LEU A 94 -8.44 -8.70 16.62
CA LEU A 94 -7.06 -8.32 16.93
C LEU A 94 -6.59 -8.88 18.27
N THR A 95 -7.49 -9.00 19.27
CA THR A 95 -7.16 -9.64 20.55
C THR A 95 -6.83 -11.12 20.35
N ARG A 96 -7.65 -11.87 19.59
CA ARG A 96 -7.34 -13.28 19.28
C ARG A 96 -6.06 -13.44 18.47
N VAL A 97 -5.79 -12.53 17.53
CA VAL A 97 -4.53 -12.51 16.77
C VAL A 97 -3.34 -12.28 17.72
N ALA A 98 -3.47 -11.37 18.68
CA ALA A 98 -2.45 -11.11 19.69
C ALA A 98 -2.11 -12.36 20.51
N GLU A 99 -3.12 -13.11 20.92
CA GLU A 99 -2.95 -14.38 21.64
C GLU A 99 -2.23 -15.45 20.81
N VAL A 100 -2.65 -15.64 19.54
CA VAL A 100 -2.05 -16.64 18.65
C VAL A 100 -0.60 -16.26 18.31
N LEU A 101 -0.34 -15.00 17.99
CA LEU A 101 0.98 -14.52 17.64
C LEU A 101 1.91 -14.29 18.83
N LYS A 102 1.36 -14.32 20.06
CA LYS A 102 2.06 -13.98 21.33
C LYS A 102 2.66 -12.57 21.29
N LEU A 103 1.88 -11.63 20.78
CA LEU A 103 2.21 -10.20 20.70
C LEU A 103 1.30 -9.41 21.63
N GLU A 104 1.73 -8.22 22.04
CA GLU A 104 0.87 -7.32 22.80
C GLU A 104 -0.23 -6.72 21.90
N TYR A 105 -1.47 -6.71 22.42
CA TYR A 105 -2.63 -6.13 21.71
C TYR A 105 -2.38 -4.66 21.32
N GLY A 106 -1.78 -3.86 22.22
CA GLY A 106 -1.48 -2.45 21.98
C GLY A 106 -0.59 -2.21 20.75
N ASP A 107 0.41 -3.08 20.56
CA ASP A 107 1.32 -3.02 19.40
C ASP A 107 0.59 -3.33 18.10
N ILE A 108 -0.24 -4.39 18.10
CA ILE A 108 -1.02 -4.79 16.92
C ILE A 108 -2.04 -3.71 16.59
N TYR A 109 -2.75 -3.20 17.59
CA TYR A 109 -3.74 -2.15 17.41
C TYR A 109 -3.11 -0.88 16.81
N THR A 110 -1.97 -0.45 17.33
CA THR A 110 -1.24 0.71 16.81
C THR A 110 -0.80 0.51 15.38
N ARG A 111 -0.24 -0.66 15.04
CA ARG A 111 0.20 -0.99 13.66
C ARG A 111 -0.95 -1.01 12.66
N THR A 112 -2.15 -1.38 13.07
CA THR A 112 -3.32 -1.44 12.19
C THR A 112 -4.01 -0.10 12.01
N ARG A 113 -3.65 0.95 12.76
CA ARG A 113 -4.18 2.30 12.59
C ARG A 113 -3.45 3.06 11.50
N LEU A 114 -4.20 3.81 10.70
CA LEU A 114 -3.61 4.69 9.67
C LEU A 114 -2.97 5.92 10.32
N CYS A 115 -1.73 6.23 9.93
CA CYS A 115 -1.03 7.41 10.45
C CYS A 115 -1.74 8.72 10.11
N GLY A 116 -2.49 8.78 9.00
CA GLY A 116 -3.27 9.94 8.61
C GLY A 116 -4.48 10.22 9.52
N GLU A 117 -4.95 9.22 10.28
CA GLU A 117 -6.07 9.34 11.21
C GLU A 117 -5.63 9.72 12.64
N LEU A 118 -4.31 9.77 12.89
CA LEU A 118 -3.73 10.00 14.21
C LEU A 118 -3.16 11.41 14.36
N ALA A 119 -3.20 11.96 15.57
CA ALA A 119 -2.50 13.19 15.92
C ALA A 119 -0.98 13.00 15.77
N ILE A 120 -0.25 14.07 15.48
CA ILE A 120 1.20 14.03 15.17
C ILE A 120 2.02 13.31 16.25
N GLY A 121 1.66 13.45 17.54
CA GLY A 121 2.34 12.79 18.66
C GLY A 121 2.04 11.29 18.82
N GLU A 122 1.02 10.76 18.17
CA GLU A 122 0.55 9.37 18.29
C GLU A 122 0.97 8.49 17.10
N ARG A 123 1.73 9.03 16.16
CA ARG A 123 2.07 8.36 14.90
C ARG A 123 3.20 7.32 14.98
N ASN A 124 3.60 6.92 16.16
CA ASN A 124 4.63 5.90 16.31
C ASN A 124 4.08 4.50 16.03
N GLY A 125 4.66 3.84 15.03
CA GLY A 125 4.32 2.44 14.68
C GLY A 125 3.02 2.26 13.89
N CYS A 126 2.30 3.33 13.54
CA CYS A 126 1.10 3.29 12.74
C CYS A 126 1.39 2.92 11.27
N TRP A 127 0.34 2.52 10.53
CA TRP A 127 0.43 2.21 9.11
C TRP A 127 0.47 3.47 8.23
N ASN A 128 1.54 3.66 7.49
CA ASN A 128 1.72 4.79 6.58
C ASN A 128 1.36 4.47 5.12
N GLY A 129 0.80 3.29 4.86
CA GLY A 129 0.40 2.84 3.54
C GLY A 129 -1.04 3.17 3.18
N ASN A 130 -1.47 2.59 2.05
CA ASN A 130 -2.85 2.71 1.58
C ASN A 130 -3.78 1.88 2.47
N ARG A 131 -5.01 2.37 2.71
CA ARG A 131 -6.06 1.70 3.50
C ARG A 131 -6.49 0.35 2.91
N TYR A 132 -6.45 0.22 1.58
CA TYR A 132 -6.82 -1.00 0.85
C TYR A 132 -5.68 -2.01 0.73
N GLN A 133 -4.52 -1.67 1.23
CA GLN A 133 -3.39 -2.57 1.27
C GLN A 133 -3.39 -3.35 2.57
N PRO A 134 -3.26 -4.69 2.53
CA PRO A 134 -3.14 -5.49 3.75
C PRO A 134 -2.00 -4.99 4.63
N ILE A 135 -2.32 -4.73 5.89
CA ILE A 135 -1.39 -4.17 6.88
C ILE A 135 -0.59 -5.31 7.50
N PRO A 136 0.75 -5.32 7.45
CA PRO A 136 1.55 -6.38 8.05
C PRO A 136 1.55 -6.26 9.57
N ILE A 137 1.02 -7.28 10.26
CA ILE A 137 1.10 -7.42 11.72
C ILE A 137 2.47 -7.96 12.11
N THR A 138 2.88 -9.08 11.49
CA THR A 138 4.21 -9.66 11.64
C THR A 138 4.69 -10.24 10.31
N LYS A 139 6.00 -10.29 10.10
CA LYS A 139 6.63 -10.84 8.88
C LYS A 139 7.31 -12.19 9.12
N ASP A 140 7.40 -12.63 10.36
CA ASP A 140 8.12 -13.84 10.76
C ASP A 140 7.25 -14.67 11.71
N ALA A 141 6.01 -14.98 11.29
CA ALA A 141 5.11 -15.84 12.01
C ALA A 141 5.58 -17.30 11.89
N ASN A 142 5.33 -18.08 12.93
CA ASN A 142 5.62 -19.51 12.95
C ASN A 142 4.50 -20.25 12.16
N GLU A 143 4.86 -21.38 11.53
CA GLU A 143 3.93 -22.19 10.75
C GLU A 143 2.66 -22.56 11.54
N ASN A 144 2.81 -23.00 12.80
CA ASN A 144 1.65 -23.36 13.64
C ASN A 144 0.71 -22.18 13.89
N GLN A 145 1.25 -20.96 14.05
CA GLN A 145 0.45 -19.75 14.21
C GLN A 145 -0.35 -19.44 12.93
N VAL A 146 0.31 -19.56 11.79
CA VAL A 146 -0.31 -19.34 10.49
C VAL A 146 -1.39 -20.39 10.22
N PHE A 147 -1.11 -21.68 10.46
CA PHE A 147 -2.11 -22.74 10.32
C PHE A 147 -3.33 -22.51 11.22
N THR A 148 -3.10 -22.10 12.48
CA THR A 148 -4.21 -21.79 13.41
C THR A 148 -5.11 -20.67 12.87
N ILE A 149 -4.53 -19.63 12.27
CA ILE A 149 -5.28 -18.50 11.70
C ILE A 149 -6.04 -18.94 10.45
N LEU A 150 -5.39 -19.66 9.53
CA LEU A 150 -5.99 -20.08 8.26
C LEU A 150 -7.07 -21.16 8.44
N GLU A 151 -6.84 -22.11 9.34
CA GLU A 151 -7.82 -23.19 9.64
C GLU A 151 -9.09 -22.66 10.27
N LYS A 152 -8.97 -21.63 11.10
CA LYS A 152 -10.10 -21.00 11.81
C LYS A 152 -10.46 -19.63 11.25
N SER A 153 -10.43 -19.49 9.93
CA SER A 153 -10.67 -18.22 9.24
C SER A 153 -11.95 -17.50 9.65
N ASP A 154 -13.00 -18.25 10.07
CA ASP A 154 -14.25 -17.69 10.57
C ASP A 154 -14.08 -16.90 11.88
N LEU A 155 -13.07 -17.24 12.70
CA LEU A 155 -12.73 -16.52 13.93
C LEU A 155 -11.80 -15.33 13.66
N PHE A 156 -11.19 -15.27 12.48
CA PHE A 156 -10.20 -14.25 12.09
C PHE A 156 -10.62 -13.49 10.82
N PRO A 157 -11.84 -12.94 10.73
CA PRO A 157 -12.27 -12.19 9.55
C PRO A 157 -11.33 -11.01 9.29
N GLY A 158 -10.88 -10.86 8.04
CA GLY A 158 -9.95 -9.81 7.63
C GLY A 158 -8.49 -10.04 8.02
N ILE A 159 -8.16 -11.21 8.55
CA ILE A 159 -6.77 -11.62 8.79
C ILE A 159 -6.37 -12.65 7.73
N ASP A 160 -5.21 -12.44 7.12
CA ASP A 160 -4.65 -13.33 6.11
C ASP A 160 -3.18 -13.62 6.41
N ALA A 161 -2.69 -14.74 5.91
CA ALA A 161 -1.29 -15.11 6.03
C ALA A 161 -0.74 -15.55 4.69
N LYS A 162 0.43 -15.02 4.32
CA LYS A 162 1.04 -15.29 3.03
C LYS A 162 2.57 -15.37 3.13
N PRO A 163 3.21 -16.13 2.25
CA PRO A 163 4.66 -16.15 2.17
C PRO A 163 5.19 -14.78 1.75
N VAL A 164 6.28 -14.36 2.36
CA VAL A 164 6.97 -13.11 2.07
C VAL A 164 8.48 -13.34 2.05
N SER A 165 9.18 -12.53 1.28
CA SER A 165 10.64 -12.52 1.27
C SER A 165 11.17 -11.61 2.38
N ILE A 166 11.99 -12.17 3.28
CA ILE A 166 12.63 -11.44 4.37
C ILE A 166 14.14 -11.38 4.08
N ARG A 167 14.69 -10.16 4.13
CA ARG A 167 16.14 -9.98 4.00
C ARG A 167 16.87 -10.63 5.15
N SER A 168 17.85 -11.45 4.85
CA SER A 168 18.65 -12.20 5.82
C SER A 168 20.15 -11.99 5.56
N TYR A 169 20.88 -11.84 6.64
CA TYR A 169 22.33 -11.64 6.62
C TYR A 169 22.97 -12.83 7.36
N PRO A 170 23.28 -13.92 6.65
CA PRO A 170 23.87 -15.10 7.26
C PRO A 170 25.24 -14.77 7.86
N SER A 171 25.53 -15.37 9.01
CA SER A 171 26.87 -15.28 9.60
C SER A 171 27.80 -16.21 8.84
N LEU A 172 28.90 -15.70 8.34
CA LEU A 172 29.98 -16.47 7.76
C LEU A 172 31.11 -16.56 8.79
N ALA A 173 31.60 -17.74 9.07
CA ALA A 173 32.64 -18.00 10.09
C ALA A 173 32.33 -17.40 11.49
N GLY A 174 31.03 -17.29 11.84
CA GLY A 174 30.59 -16.73 13.13
C GLY A 174 30.59 -15.20 13.21
N GLN A 175 31.00 -14.51 12.18
CA GLN A 175 31.02 -13.04 12.13
C GLN A 175 29.90 -12.51 11.22
N LYS A 176 29.31 -11.37 11.62
CA LYS A 176 28.32 -10.64 10.83
C LYS A 176 29.00 -9.40 10.26
N ALA A 177 29.14 -9.33 8.94
CA ALA A 177 29.67 -8.15 8.25
C ALA A 177 28.65 -6.98 8.19
N THR A 178 27.85 -6.81 9.23
CA THR A 178 26.71 -5.88 9.24
C THR A 178 27.13 -4.41 9.06
N HIS A 179 28.31 -4.03 9.52
CA HIS A 179 28.86 -2.68 9.35
C HIS A 179 29.27 -2.37 7.91
N VAL A 180 29.65 -3.40 7.12
CA VAL A 180 29.98 -3.26 5.70
C VAL A 180 28.72 -3.39 4.85
N LEU A 181 27.94 -4.43 5.09
CA LEU A 181 26.72 -4.71 4.33
C LEU A 181 25.63 -3.67 4.60
N GLY A 182 25.54 -3.21 5.84
CA GLY A 182 24.45 -2.34 6.27
C GLY A 182 23.18 -3.11 6.61
N TYR A 183 22.05 -2.41 6.57
CA TYR A 183 20.74 -2.95 6.89
C TYR A 183 19.63 -2.22 6.16
N LEU A 184 18.45 -2.84 6.11
CA LEU A 184 17.25 -2.25 5.55
C LEU A 184 16.40 -1.58 6.64
N GLY A 185 15.74 -0.50 6.28
CA GLY A 185 14.78 0.16 7.15
C GLY A 185 13.62 0.76 6.37
N PRO A 186 12.54 1.13 7.07
CA PRO A 186 11.39 1.75 6.44
C PRO A 186 11.75 3.10 5.83
N ILE A 187 11.04 3.47 4.79
CA ILE A 187 11.17 4.78 4.18
C ILE A 187 10.67 5.86 5.14
N THR A 188 11.32 7.01 5.13
CA THR A 188 10.93 8.20 5.91
C THR A 188 10.40 9.28 4.97
N GLU A 189 9.65 10.26 5.49
CA GLU A 189 9.17 11.39 4.69
C GLU A 189 10.31 12.16 4.02
N LYS A 190 11.48 12.25 4.68
CA LYS A 190 12.69 12.85 4.10
C LYS A 190 13.15 12.10 2.84
N ASN A 191 13.02 10.77 2.81
CA ASN A 191 13.38 9.97 1.64
C ASN A 191 12.39 10.13 0.49
N LEU A 192 11.08 10.31 0.80
CA LEU A 192 10.02 10.52 -0.20
C LEU A 192 10.15 11.86 -0.91
N ASN A 193 10.59 12.88 -0.20
CA ASN A 193 10.74 14.25 -0.71
C ASN A 193 12.12 14.52 -1.33
N ASN A 194 12.94 13.48 -1.53
CA ASN A 194 14.27 13.63 -2.08
C ASN A 194 14.22 14.03 -3.55
N GLU A 195 14.86 15.15 -3.92
CA GLU A 195 14.89 15.75 -5.26
C GLU A 195 15.60 14.89 -6.33
N GLU A 196 16.32 13.86 -5.95
CA GLU A 196 17.10 13.00 -6.84
C GLU A 196 16.26 12.11 -7.78
N GLY A 197 14.94 12.33 -7.86
CA GLY A 197 14.06 11.62 -8.81
C GLY A 197 13.86 10.13 -8.54
N LYS A 198 14.37 9.61 -7.43
CA LYS A 198 14.15 8.22 -7.02
C LYS A 198 12.70 8.04 -6.60
N ARG A 199 11.95 7.23 -7.36
CA ARG A 199 10.58 6.87 -7.02
C ARG A 199 10.59 5.84 -5.90
N TYR A 200 10.31 6.27 -4.69
CA TYR A 200 10.06 5.43 -3.53
C TYR A 200 8.57 5.38 -3.25
N TYR A 201 8.10 4.23 -2.79
CA TYR A 201 6.74 4.07 -2.32
C TYR A 201 6.73 3.94 -0.78
N ARG A 202 5.68 4.47 -0.14
CA ARG A 202 5.62 4.61 1.34
C ARG A 202 5.90 3.34 2.14
N ASN A 203 5.66 2.17 1.57
CA ASN A 203 5.79 0.87 2.25
C ASN A 203 7.03 0.07 1.89
N GLU A 204 7.96 0.69 1.17
CA GLU A 204 9.21 0.03 0.80
C GLU A 204 10.22 0.03 1.93
N LEU A 205 11.07 -0.99 1.91
CA LEU A 205 12.30 -1.03 2.67
C LEU A 205 13.45 -0.56 1.78
N ILE A 206 14.24 0.36 2.32
CA ILE A 206 15.41 0.92 1.62
C ILE A 206 16.67 0.65 2.42
N GLY A 207 17.81 0.62 1.76
CA GLY A 207 19.11 0.57 2.41
C GLY A 207 19.33 1.80 3.28
N LYS A 208 19.71 1.60 4.55
CA LYS A 208 19.98 2.68 5.52
C LYS A 208 21.46 2.91 5.77
N ALA A 209 22.29 1.93 5.50
CA ALA A 209 23.73 2.01 5.72
C ALA A 209 24.48 1.06 4.77
N GLY A 210 25.79 1.22 4.67
CA GLY A 210 26.70 0.31 3.98
C GLY A 210 26.38 0.07 2.49
N ILE A 211 26.67 -1.11 2.04
CA ILE A 211 26.46 -1.55 0.64
C ILE A 211 24.96 -1.54 0.29
N GLU A 212 24.09 -1.90 1.22
CA GLU A 212 22.63 -1.85 1.02
C GLU A 212 22.15 -0.45 0.67
N LEU A 213 22.74 0.59 1.26
CA LEU A 213 22.42 1.99 0.93
C LEU A 213 23.07 2.41 -0.39
N LEU A 214 24.35 2.11 -0.58
CA LEU A 214 25.11 2.58 -1.74
C LEU A 214 24.55 2.03 -3.06
N TYR A 215 24.13 0.75 -3.04
CA TYR A 215 23.58 0.04 -4.20
C TYR A 215 22.08 -0.21 -4.09
N ASP A 216 21.36 0.62 -3.30
CA ASP A 216 19.93 0.41 -3.05
C ASP A 216 19.11 0.32 -4.35
N GLU A 217 19.39 1.18 -5.31
CA GLU A 217 18.65 1.25 -6.57
C GLU A 217 18.79 -0.02 -7.41
N GLN A 218 20.00 -0.58 -7.50
CA GLN A 218 20.26 -1.83 -8.24
C GLN A 218 19.70 -3.04 -7.49
N LEU A 219 19.88 -3.08 -6.16
CA LEU A 219 19.45 -4.21 -5.33
C LEU A 219 17.94 -4.27 -5.17
N ARG A 220 17.26 -3.13 -5.05
CA ARG A 220 15.83 -3.04 -4.75
C ARG A 220 14.94 -3.57 -5.88
N GLY A 221 15.38 -3.43 -7.13
CA GLY A 221 14.57 -3.75 -8.30
C GLY A 221 13.42 -2.75 -8.53
N VAL A 222 12.44 -3.15 -9.31
CA VAL A 222 11.30 -2.31 -9.66
C VAL A 222 10.04 -2.92 -9.08
N PRO A 223 9.33 -2.25 -8.16
CA PRO A 223 8.12 -2.78 -7.55
C PRO A 223 6.99 -2.92 -8.56
N GLY A 224 6.14 -3.91 -8.34
CA GLY A 224 4.90 -4.07 -9.07
C GLY A 224 3.85 -3.06 -8.63
N ILE A 225 2.93 -2.73 -9.52
CA ILE A 225 1.79 -1.84 -9.24
C ILE A 225 0.52 -2.53 -9.69
N ARG A 226 -0.42 -2.66 -8.76
CA ARG A 226 -1.79 -3.05 -9.02
C ARG A 226 -2.70 -1.88 -8.70
N THR A 227 -3.62 -1.55 -9.60
CA THR A 227 -4.64 -0.55 -9.34
C THR A 227 -5.93 -1.24 -8.98
N VAL A 228 -6.51 -0.87 -7.86
CA VAL A 228 -7.84 -1.29 -7.43
C VAL A 228 -8.83 -0.13 -7.59
N ILE A 229 -10.00 -0.43 -8.14
CA ILE A 229 -11.11 0.52 -8.25
C ILE A 229 -12.07 0.22 -7.12
N VAL A 230 -12.34 1.24 -6.29
CA VAL A 230 -13.23 1.14 -5.14
C VAL A 230 -14.51 1.94 -5.38
N ASP A 231 -15.63 1.44 -4.87
CA ASP A 231 -16.90 2.15 -4.92
C ASP A 231 -17.07 3.13 -3.73
N ARG A 232 -18.20 3.84 -3.68
CA ARG A 232 -18.52 4.77 -2.57
C ARG A 232 -18.61 4.10 -1.20
N LYS A 233 -18.76 2.76 -1.16
CA LYS A 233 -18.76 1.97 0.07
C LYS A 233 -17.39 1.38 0.39
N GLU A 234 -16.34 1.86 -0.30
CA GLU A 234 -14.97 1.38 -0.16
C GLU A 234 -14.80 -0.13 -0.46
N ILE A 235 -15.68 -0.69 -1.31
CA ILE A 235 -15.58 -2.07 -1.76
C ILE A 235 -14.79 -2.10 -3.06
N VAL A 236 -13.77 -2.98 -3.12
CA VAL A 236 -13.00 -3.22 -4.35
C VAL A 236 -13.92 -3.86 -5.40
N ARG A 237 -14.09 -3.20 -6.53
CA ARG A 237 -14.92 -3.64 -7.66
C ARG A 237 -14.13 -4.23 -8.78
N GLN A 238 -12.94 -3.73 -9.00
CA GLN A 238 -12.07 -4.17 -10.07
C GLN A 238 -10.62 -4.06 -9.62
N GLU A 239 -9.82 -5.00 -10.08
CA GLU A 239 -8.37 -5.04 -9.88
C GLU A 239 -7.69 -5.19 -11.24
N SER A 240 -6.65 -4.39 -11.47
CA SER A 240 -5.84 -4.43 -12.68
C SER A 240 -4.36 -4.45 -12.33
N LEU A 241 -3.60 -5.36 -12.92
CA LEU A 241 -2.15 -5.39 -12.80
C LEU A 241 -1.53 -4.45 -13.83
N ASN A 242 -1.04 -3.30 -13.39
CA ASN A 242 -0.44 -2.32 -14.28
C ASN A 242 1.03 -2.65 -14.58
N ARG A 243 1.74 -3.18 -13.61
CA ARG A 243 3.15 -3.56 -13.74
C ARG A 243 3.50 -4.71 -12.80
N ALA A 244 4.09 -5.77 -13.36
CA ALA A 244 4.65 -6.85 -12.56
C ALA A 244 5.95 -6.40 -11.85
N PRO A 245 6.26 -6.93 -10.65
CA PRO A 245 7.52 -6.63 -9.98
C PRO A 245 8.71 -7.23 -10.75
N VAL A 246 9.80 -6.45 -10.88
CA VAL A 246 11.05 -6.90 -11.50
C VAL A 246 12.11 -7.04 -10.41
N PRO A 247 12.69 -8.24 -10.20
CA PRO A 247 13.71 -8.46 -9.19
C PRO A 247 14.92 -7.53 -9.36
N GLY A 248 15.58 -7.20 -8.25
CA GLY A 248 16.83 -6.44 -8.26
C GLY A 248 18.02 -7.26 -8.75
N ASN A 249 19.06 -6.57 -9.16
CA ASN A 249 20.32 -7.17 -9.63
C ASN A 249 21.11 -7.73 -8.46
N HIS A 250 21.79 -8.85 -8.69
CA HIS A 250 22.74 -9.41 -7.73
C HIS A 250 24.04 -8.60 -7.75
N LEU A 251 24.65 -8.46 -6.57
CA LEU A 251 25.92 -7.77 -6.38
C LEU A 251 26.99 -8.77 -5.94
N ILE A 252 28.11 -8.82 -6.67
CA ILE A 252 29.27 -9.62 -6.33
C ILE A 252 30.32 -8.69 -5.72
N LEU A 253 30.73 -8.98 -4.49
CA LEU A 253 31.75 -8.21 -3.79
C LEU A 253 33.10 -8.90 -3.94
N ASN A 254 34.13 -8.11 -4.14
CA ASN A 254 35.51 -8.61 -4.17
C ASN A 254 36.06 -8.78 -2.72
N LEU A 255 35.29 -9.52 -1.91
CA LEU A 255 35.60 -9.90 -0.53
C LEU A 255 35.66 -11.42 -0.43
N ASN A 256 36.43 -11.92 0.53
CA ASN A 256 36.37 -13.33 0.92
C ASN A 256 35.63 -13.42 2.26
N ALA A 257 34.50 -14.09 2.27
CA ALA A 257 33.67 -14.24 3.45
C ALA A 257 34.21 -15.21 4.49
N LYS A 258 35.27 -15.98 4.16
CA LYS A 258 35.92 -16.96 5.06
C LYS A 258 37.13 -16.39 5.81
N LEU A 259 37.55 -15.18 5.46
CA LEU A 259 38.60 -14.42 6.13
C LEU A 259 38.03 -13.46 7.17
#